data_63bfd652fd9f49f35e9344b3e1c5091b
#
_entry.id   63bfd652fd9f49f35e9344b3e1c5091b
#
_cell.length_a   1.000
_cell.length_b   1.000
_cell.length_c   1.000
_cell.angle_alpha   90.00
_cell.angle_beta   90.00
_cell.angle_gamma   90.00
#
_symmetry.space_group_name_H-M   'P 1'
#
loop_
_entity.id
_entity.type
_entity.pdbx_description
1 polymer ?
#
loop_
_entity_poly.entity_id
_entity_poly.type
_entity_poly.pdbx_seq_one_letter_code
_entity_poly.pdbx_strand_id
1 'polypeptide(L)'
;MKILMVGDIVGKPGRKMLRRVLPELRRELGLDFVVVNGENAAAGFGTTEATANEMFDAGANVISGGNHTFDQRDFIPALDGEWPVLRPANYPEGTPGRGVVRIGKVAVI
;
A
#
# COMPACT_ATOMS: atom_id res chain seq x y z
N MET A 1 -8.44 -14.76 12.45
CA MET A 1 -7.90 -13.53 11.81
C MET A 1 -8.49 -13.37 10.42
N LYS A 2 -8.99 -12.17 10.13
CA LYS A 2 -9.57 -11.84 8.81
C LYS A 2 -8.70 -10.81 8.13
N ILE A 3 -8.20 -11.14 6.95
CA ILE A 3 -7.31 -10.29 6.15
C ILE A 3 -8.02 -9.94 4.84
N LEU A 4 -8.01 -8.65 4.47
CA LEU A 4 -8.49 -8.18 3.18
C LEU A 4 -7.29 -7.79 2.30
N MET A 5 -7.31 -8.27 1.07
CA MET A 5 -6.41 -7.82 0.01
C MET A 5 -7.21 -6.96 -0.98
N VAL A 6 -6.83 -5.70 -1.10
CA VAL A 6 -7.43 -4.78 -2.08
C VAL A 6 -6.49 -4.68 -3.28
N GLY A 7 -7.00 -5.05 -4.44
CA GLY A 7 -6.27 -4.93 -5.69
C GLY A 7 -6.11 -3.49 -6.14
N ASP A 8 -5.44 -3.32 -7.19
CA ASP A 8 -5.01 -2.13 -7.92
C ASP A 8 -5.84 -0.85 -7.69
N ILE A 9 -5.38 0.04 -6.83
CA ILE A 9 -5.96 1.36 -6.63
C ILE A 9 -5.43 2.31 -7.69
N VAL A 10 -6.28 2.65 -8.65
CA VAL A 10 -5.90 3.50 -9.78
C VAL A 10 -6.39 4.94 -9.58
N GLY A 11 -5.45 5.86 -9.39
CA GLY A 11 -5.68 7.29 -9.37
C GLY A 11 -6.69 7.79 -8.35
N LYS A 12 -7.17 9.00 -8.56
CA LYS A 12 -8.13 9.65 -7.65
C LYS A 12 -9.45 8.88 -7.47
N PRO A 13 -10.07 8.32 -8.53
CA PRO A 13 -11.31 7.55 -8.37
C PRO A 13 -11.13 6.33 -7.45
N GLY A 14 -10.03 5.58 -7.63
CA GLY A 14 -9.73 4.42 -6.79
C GLY A 14 -9.51 4.80 -5.33
N ARG A 15 -8.71 5.83 -5.06
CA ARG A 15 -8.48 6.34 -3.70
C ARG A 15 -9.76 6.85 -3.05
N LYS A 16 -10.61 7.56 -3.80
CA LYS A 16 -11.90 8.04 -3.30
C LYS A 16 -12.82 6.89 -2.91
N MET A 17 -12.89 5.84 -3.74
CA MET A 17 -13.68 4.64 -3.44
C MET A 17 -13.15 3.91 -2.21
N LEU A 18 -11.83 3.73 -2.12
CA LEU A 18 -11.20 3.11 -0.95
C LEU A 18 -11.56 3.84 0.35
N ARG A 19 -11.41 5.16 0.38
CA ARG A 19 -11.73 5.99 1.55
C ARG A 19 -13.20 5.90 1.95
N ARG A 20 -14.10 5.76 0.99
CA ARG A 20 -15.53 5.65 1.24
C ARG A 20 -15.91 4.27 1.79
N VAL A 21 -15.33 3.21 1.26
CA VAL A 21 -15.81 1.84 1.46
C VAL A 21 -15.02 1.10 2.54
N LEU A 22 -13.69 1.25 2.58
CA LEU A 22 -12.84 0.44 3.45
C LEU A 22 -13.15 0.58 4.96
N PRO A 23 -13.40 1.79 5.51
CA PRO A 23 -13.71 1.91 6.94
C PRO A 23 -14.96 1.13 7.35
N GLU A 24 -15.99 1.14 6.49
CA GLU A 24 -17.23 0.42 6.71
C GLU A 24 -17.01 -1.09 6.59
N LEU A 25 -16.33 -1.56 5.56
CA LEU A 25 -15.99 -2.97 5.40
C LEU A 25 -15.18 -3.52 6.58
N ARG A 26 -14.21 -2.75 7.08
CA ARG A 26 -13.45 -3.17 8.26
C ARG A 26 -14.35 -3.45 9.45
N ARG A 27 -15.30 -2.55 9.68
CA ARG A 27 -16.25 -2.67 10.80
C ARG A 27 -17.22 -3.84 10.59
N GLU A 28 -17.86 -3.92 9.42
CA GLU A 28 -18.89 -4.92 9.13
C GLU A 28 -18.35 -6.34 9.10
N LEU A 29 -17.18 -6.52 8.51
CA LEU A 29 -16.56 -7.83 8.37
C LEU A 29 -15.64 -8.21 9.55
N GLY A 30 -15.36 -7.26 10.45
CA GLY A 30 -14.42 -7.48 11.55
C GLY A 30 -13.01 -7.77 11.02
N LEU A 31 -12.51 -6.95 10.09
CA LEU A 31 -11.20 -7.15 9.48
C LEU A 31 -10.08 -6.78 10.44
N ASP A 32 -9.15 -7.71 10.63
CA ASP A 32 -7.98 -7.52 11.48
C ASP A 32 -6.83 -6.83 10.74
N PHE A 33 -6.71 -7.09 9.43
CA PHE A 33 -5.58 -6.61 8.63
C PHE A 33 -6.00 -6.33 7.18
N VAL A 34 -5.45 -5.26 6.60
CA VAL A 34 -5.75 -4.84 5.22
C VAL A 34 -4.46 -4.53 4.47
N VAL A 35 -4.28 -5.17 3.33
CA VAL A 35 -3.23 -4.87 2.35
C VAL A 35 -3.86 -4.21 1.14
N VAL A 36 -3.29 -3.10 0.68
CA VAL A 36 -3.78 -2.36 -0.49
C VAL A 36 -2.66 -2.28 -1.53
N ASN A 37 -2.93 -2.66 -2.77
CA ASN A 37 -2.00 -2.39 -3.85
C ASN A 37 -2.11 -0.93 -4.28
N GLY A 38 -1.03 -0.18 -4.09
CA GLY A 38 -0.96 1.26 -4.34
C GLY A 38 -0.06 1.65 -5.51
N GLU A 39 0.43 0.69 -6.30
CA GLU A 39 1.39 0.99 -7.38
C GLU A 39 0.87 1.95 -8.46
N ASN A 40 -0.44 2.10 -8.61
CA ASN A 40 -1.11 3.00 -9.54
C ASN A 40 -1.89 4.13 -8.85
N ALA A 41 -1.71 4.31 -7.54
CA ALA A 41 -2.49 5.26 -6.75
C ALA A 41 -2.28 6.73 -7.16
N ALA A 42 -1.09 7.09 -7.60
CA ALA A 42 -0.76 8.43 -8.10
C ALA A 42 -0.97 8.51 -9.61
N ALA A 43 -2.23 8.65 -10.02
CA ALA A 43 -2.66 8.81 -11.42
C ALA A 43 -2.18 7.69 -12.37
N GLY A 44 -2.03 6.47 -11.86
CA GLY A 44 -1.55 5.31 -12.61
C GLY A 44 -0.02 5.13 -12.59
N PHE A 45 0.70 5.91 -11.78
CA PHE A 45 2.16 5.93 -11.77
C PHE A 45 2.71 6.01 -10.34
N GLY A 46 2.77 4.88 -9.66
CA GLY A 46 3.38 4.78 -8.34
C GLY A 46 2.53 5.33 -7.20
N THR A 47 3.21 5.58 -6.10
CA THR A 47 2.66 6.13 -4.86
C THR A 47 3.44 7.37 -4.48
N THR A 48 2.75 8.40 -4.01
CA THR A 48 3.33 9.58 -3.37
C THR A 48 3.07 9.54 -1.88
N GLU A 49 3.73 10.40 -1.10
CA GLU A 49 3.45 10.55 0.32
C GLU A 49 1.97 10.89 0.57
N ALA A 50 1.41 11.82 -0.21
CA ALA A 50 0.01 12.21 -0.09
C ALA A 50 -0.94 11.04 -0.38
N THR A 51 -0.72 10.27 -1.46
CA THR A 51 -1.58 9.14 -1.81
C THR A 51 -1.42 7.97 -0.83
N ALA A 52 -0.22 7.73 -0.31
CA ALA A 52 0.01 6.74 0.74
C ALA A 52 -0.75 7.12 2.03
N ASN A 53 -0.68 8.38 2.45
CA ASN A 53 -1.45 8.87 3.60
C ASN A 53 -2.95 8.65 3.42
N GLU A 54 -3.49 8.93 2.23
CA GLU A 54 -4.90 8.67 1.96
C GLU A 54 -5.27 7.19 2.15
N MET A 55 -4.42 6.28 1.70
CA MET A 55 -4.66 4.84 1.83
C MET A 55 -4.53 4.34 3.28
N PHE A 56 -3.53 4.83 4.02
CA PHE A 56 -3.40 4.51 5.45
C PHE A 56 -4.54 5.09 6.28
N ASP A 57 -4.95 6.33 6.02
CA ASP A 57 -6.08 6.97 6.71
C ASP A 57 -7.40 6.24 6.41
N ALA A 58 -7.54 5.65 5.22
CA ALA A 58 -8.68 4.80 4.89
C ALA A 58 -8.71 3.49 5.67
N GLY A 59 -7.56 3.05 6.22
CA GLY A 59 -7.47 1.85 7.04
C GLY A 59 -6.56 0.76 6.48
N ALA A 60 -5.72 1.04 5.48
CA ALA A 60 -4.68 0.10 5.05
C ALA A 60 -3.64 -0.10 6.16
N ASN A 61 -3.19 -1.32 6.35
CA ASN A 61 -2.07 -1.66 7.23
C ASN A 61 -0.74 -1.72 6.46
N VAL A 62 -0.80 -2.14 5.20
CA VAL A 62 0.36 -2.24 4.30
C VAL A 62 -0.06 -1.81 2.91
N ILE A 63 0.82 -1.11 2.22
CA ILE A 63 0.69 -0.81 0.79
C ILE A 63 1.68 -1.69 0.05
N SER A 64 1.19 -2.53 -0.85
CA SER A 64 2.03 -3.30 -1.76
C SER A 64 2.30 -2.53 -3.04
N GLY A 65 3.44 -2.79 -3.66
CA GLY A 65 3.87 -2.19 -4.91
C GLY A 65 3.79 -3.16 -6.10
N GLY A 66 4.42 -2.77 -7.17
CA GLY A 66 4.54 -3.50 -8.42
C GLY A 66 5.57 -2.83 -9.32
N ASN A 67 5.40 -2.94 -10.65
CA ASN A 67 6.34 -2.37 -11.60
C ASN A 67 6.39 -0.84 -11.60
N HIS A 68 5.37 -0.16 -11.05
CA HIS A 68 5.32 1.30 -10.91
C HIS A 68 5.83 1.84 -9.57
N THR A 69 6.38 0.98 -8.69
CA THR A 69 6.83 1.36 -7.34
C THR A 69 7.80 2.55 -7.33
N PHE A 70 8.66 2.66 -8.34
CA PHE A 70 9.72 3.67 -8.42
C PHE A 70 9.40 4.86 -9.33
N ASP A 71 8.18 4.97 -9.84
CA ASP A 71 7.80 6.03 -10.78
C ASP A 71 7.78 7.43 -10.14
N GLN A 72 7.47 7.50 -8.84
CA GLN A 72 7.48 8.76 -8.08
C GLN A 72 8.82 8.91 -7.36
N ARG A 73 9.77 9.62 -7.98
CA ARG A 73 11.14 9.78 -7.46
C ARG A 73 11.21 10.34 -6.05
N ASP A 74 10.34 11.32 -5.73
CA ASP A 74 10.30 11.96 -4.41
C ASP A 74 9.85 11.01 -3.31
N PHE A 75 9.19 9.92 -3.66
CA PHE A 75 8.73 8.91 -2.70
C PHE A 75 9.76 7.79 -2.46
N ILE A 76 10.77 7.62 -3.32
CA ILE A 76 11.77 6.55 -3.18
C ILE A 76 12.46 6.55 -1.81
N PRO A 77 12.89 7.70 -1.24
CA PRO A 77 13.48 7.71 0.10
C PRO A 77 12.53 7.18 1.20
N ALA A 78 11.22 7.38 1.04
CA ALA A 78 10.23 6.90 1.99
C ALA A 78 10.09 5.36 2.00
N LEU A 79 10.48 4.69 0.91
CA LEU A 79 10.47 3.22 0.83
C LEU A 79 11.49 2.59 1.78
N ASP A 80 12.58 3.29 2.09
CA ASP A 80 13.61 2.86 3.07
C ASP A 80 13.27 3.29 4.50
N GLY A 81 12.24 4.11 4.68
CA GLY A 81 11.79 4.62 5.97
C GLY A 81 10.90 3.64 6.73
N GLU A 82 10.13 4.17 7.67
CA GLU A 82 9.26 3.38 8.55
C GLU A 82 7.89 3.04 7.94
N TRP A 83 7.57 3.60 6.79
CA TRP A 83 6.30 3.38 6.13
C TRP A 83 6.16 1.92 5.70
N PRO A 84 5.05 1.24 6.01
CA PRO A 84 4.81 -0.13 5.57
C PRO A 84 4.38 -0.17 4.09
N VAL A 85 5.27 0.30 3.23
CA VAL A 85 5.12 0.27 1.77
C VAL A 85 6.16 -0.68 1.20
N LEU A 86 5.72 -1.61 0.38
CA LEU A 86 6.56 -2.67 -0.18
C LEU A 86 6.84 -2.44 -1.67
N ARG A 87 8.07 -2.74 -2.07
CA ARG A 87 8.39 -3.06 -3.46
C ARG A 87 8.23 -4.56 -3.71
N PRO A 88 8.16 -5.02 -4.96
CA PRO A 88 8.22 -6.45 -5.24
C PRO A 88 9.48 -7.10 -4.66
N ALA A 89 9.32 -8.26 -4.03
CA ALA A 89 10.41 -8.94 -3.33
C ALA A 89 11.49 -9.49 -4.27
N ASN A 90 11.14 -9.72 -5.54
CA ASN A 90 12.04 -10.26 -6.57
C ASN A 90 12.96 -9.25 -7.24
N TYR A 91 12.93 -7.98 -6.81
CA TYR A 91 13.93 -6.99 -7.26
C TYR A 91 15.32 -7.32 -6.69
N PRO A 92 16.39 -6.95 -7.39
CA PRO A 92 17.77 -7.22 -6.96
C PRO A 92 18.07 -6.68 -5.55
N GLU A 93 19.00 -7.33 -4.88
CA GLU A 93 19.53 -6.85 -3.61
C GLU A 93 20.11 -5.45 -3.77
N GLY A 94 19.93 -4.58 -2.79
CA GLY A 94 20.35 -3.16 -2.84
C GLY A 94 19.34 -2.23 -3.52
N THR A 95 18.25 -2.75 -4.11
CA THR A 95 17.14 -1.91 -4.59
C THR A 95 16.51 -1.16 -3.40
N PRO A 96 16.22 0.16 -3.53
CA PRO A 96 15.56 0.91 -2.47
C PRO A 96 14.26 0.25 -2.01
N GLY A 97 13.97 0.37 -0.72
CA GLY A 97 12.78 -0.20 -0.12
C GLY A 97 12.95 -1.67 0.29
N ARG A 98 11.87 -2.23 0.75
CA ARG A 98 11.80 -3.61 1.26
C ARG A 98 10.73 -4.42 0.52
N GLY A 99 11.02 -5.70 0.31
CA GLY A 99 10.07 -6.63 -0.28
C GLY A 99 9.22 -7.38 0.74
N VAL A 100 9.51 -7.20 2.04
CA VAL A 100 8.81 -7.89 3.13
C VAL A 100 8.61 -6.92 4.30
N VAL A 101 7.43 -6.94 4.90
CA VAL A 101 7.18 -6.26 6.18
C VAL A 101 6.44 -7.20 7.13
N ARG A 102 6.79 -7.13 8.41
CA ARG A 102 6.09 -7.85 9.47
C ARG A 102 5.42 -6.88 10.43
N ILE A 103 4.13 -7.04 10.63
CA ILE A 103 3.34 -6.27 11.59
C ILE A 103 2.60 -7.28 12.49
N GLY A 104 3.02 -7.36 13.75
CA GLY A 104 2.50 -8.35 14.68
C GLY A 104 2.71 -9.77 14.18
N LYS A 105 1.62 -10.50 13.96
CA LYS A 105 1.63 -11.91 13.49
C LYS A 105 1.55 -12.03 11.96
N VAL A 106 1.40 -10.92 11.24
CA VAL A 106 1.23 -10.90 9.79
C VAL A 106 2.53 -10.51 9.12
N ALA A 107 2.98 -11.31 8.17
CA ALA A 107 4.05 -10.96 7.24
C ALA A 107 3.44 -10.79 5.85
N VAL A 108 3.80 -9.71 5.18
CA VAL A 108 3.38 -9.40 3.80
C VAL A 108 4.62 -9.38 2.92
N ILE A 109 4.54 -10.08 1.78
CA ILE A 109 5.60 -10.21 0.78
C ILE A 109 5.07 -9.72 -0.56
#